data_95b595ed9a12b008a344f7a1a8b0357f
#
_entry.id   95b595ed9a12b008a344f7a1a8b0357f
#
_cell.length_a   1.000
_cell.length_b   1.000
_cell.length_c   1.000
_cell.angle_alpha   90.00
_cell.angle_beta   90.00
_cell.angle_gamma   90.00
#
_symmetry.space_group_name_H-M   'P 1'
#
loop_
_entity.id
_entity.type
_entity.pdbx_description
1 polymer ?
#
loop_
_entity_poly.entity_id
_entity_poly.type
_entity_poly.pdbx_seq_one_letter_code
_entity_poly.pdbx_strand_id
1 'polypeptide(L)'
;MLHITTERLILKPHTQNSLAWLNATFNDPQEDYFNGDDPPKERPETLEETQKLLDRILNRPPDADIIDYAIHKKDSDEMIGCGMIALMNRYNRRCMLGIGLGWNRDNWGRGYASEALQAIVNYCFKELNMNRIGAEIYEFNAPSIKLFERNGFQLEGRFRQYIFKDGVFKDELLYSLLQEDWEKQNNLA
;
A
#
# COMPACT_ATOMS: atom_id res chain seq x y z
N MET A 1 11.98 0.09 13.80
CA MET A 1 11.73 -0.73 12.58
C MET A 1 10.30 -1.24 12.68
N LEU A 2 9.49 -1.13 11.60
CA LEU A 2 8.08 -1.53 11.61
C LEU A 2 7.95 -3.04 11.87
N HIS A 3 7.19 -3.42 12.90
CA HIS A 3 6.80 -4.80 13.18
C HIS A 3 5.46 -4.78 13.91
N ILE A 4 4.40 -5.18 13.21
CA ILE A 4 3.03 -5.14 13.73
C ILE A 4 2.43 -6.53 13.63
N THR A 5 1.87 -7.02 14.72
CA THR A 5 1.15 -8.30 14.77
C THR A 5 -0.33 -8.00 14.97
N THR A 6 -1.18 -8.58 14.13
CA THR A 6 -2.64 -8.52 14.22
C THR A 6 -3.21 -9.88 14.63
N GLU A 7 -4.51 -10.08 14.47
CA GLU A 7 -5.14 -11.38 14.68
C GLU A 7 -4.57 -12.45 13.74
N ARG A 8 -4.49 -12.15 12.43
CA ARG A 8 -4.13 -13.10 11.37
C ARG A 8 -2.84 -12.77 10.62
N LEU A 9 -2.27 -11.56 10.81
CA LEU A 9 -1.18 -11.05 10.00
C LEU A 9 0.03 -10.62 10.85
N ILE A 10 1.19 -10.60 10.20
CA ILE A 10 2.41 -9.94 10.65
C ILE A 10 2.87 -8.99 9.55
N LEU A 11 2.95 -7.70 9.85
CA LEU A 11 3.53 -6.68 8.99
C LEU A 11 4.95 -6.42 9.46
N LYS A 12 5.93 -6.67 8.62
CA LYS A 12 7.36 -6.60 8.95
C LYS A 12 8.18 -6.10 7.76
N PRO A 13 9.44 -5.68 7.95
CA PRO A 13 10.30 -5.28 6.85
C PRO A 13 10.47 -6.39 5.82
N HIS A 14 10.72 -6.01 4.58
CA HIS A 14 11.15 -6.95 3.55
C HIS A 14 12.47 -7.64 3.93
N THR A 15 12.66 -8.82 3.39
CA THR A 15 13.90 -9.58 3.46
C THR A 15 14.25 -10.08 2.07
N GLN A 16 15.41 -10.72 1.91
CA GLN A 16 15.78 -11.34 0.64
C GLN A 16 14.75 -12.38 0.15
N ASN A 17 14.00 -13.00 1.08
CA ASN A 17 12.94 -13.95 0.76
C ASN A 17 11.72 -13.29 0.07
N SER A 18 11.60 -11.96 0.08
CA SER A 18 10.54 -11.24 -0.62
C SER A 18 10.70 -11.24 -2.14
N LEU A 19 11.90 -11.54 -2.67
CA LEU A 19 12.22 -11.42 -4.10
C LEU A 19 11.26 -12.15 -5.02
N ALA A 20 11.04 -13.44 -4.77
CA ALA A 20 10.19 -14.27 -5.63
C ALA A 20 8.74 -13.77 -5.64
N TRP A 21 8.23 -13.37 -4.48
CA TRP A 21 6.87 -12.82 -4.34
C TRP A 21 6.72 -11.49 -5.07
N LEU A 22 7.68 -10.57 -4.90
CA LEU A 22 7.68 -9.27 -5.58
C LEU A 22 7.74 -9.46 -7.10
N ASN A 23 8.64 -10.32 -7.60
CA ASN A 23 8.75 -10.56 -9.04
C ASN A 23 7.46 -11.17 -9.63
N ALA A 24 6.82 -12.10 -8.93
CA ALA A 24 5.53 -12.65 -9.34
C ALA A 24 4.43 -11.58 -9.37
N THR A 25 4.40 -10.69 -8.37
CA THR A 25 3.41 -9.60 -8.28
C THR A 25 3.60 -8.58 -9.40
N PHE A 26 4.84 -8.13 -9.64
CA PHE A 26 5.12 -7.13 -10.69
C PHE A 26 4.90 -7.67 -12.11
N ASN A 27 4.85 -8.97 -12.28
CA ASN A 27 4.56 -9.62 -13.55
C ASN A 27 3.11 -10.13 -13.66
N ASP A 28 2.27 -9.86 -12.66
CA ASP A 28 0.86 -10.21 -12.73
C ASP A 28 0.09 -9.15 -13.55
N PRO A 29 -0.62 -9.55 -14.63
CA PRO A 29 -1.29 -8.58 -15.51
C PRO A 29 -2.36 -7.72 -14.81
N GLN A 30 -3.00 -8.23 -13.77
CA GLN A 30 -4.03 -7.47 -13.06
C GLN A 30 -3.41 -6.47 -12.07
N GLU A 31 -2.30 -6.83 -11.42
CA GLU A 31 -1.53 -5.89 -10.61
C GLU A 31 -0.95 -4.78 -11.48
N ASP A 32 -0.38 -5.12 -12.64
CA ASP A 32 0.09 -4.15 -13.64
C ASP A 32 -1.04 -3.24 -14.12
N TYR A 33 -2.23 -3.80 -14.38
CA TYR A 33 -3.40 -3.00 -14.73
C TYR A 33 -3.78 -1.99 -13.65
N PHE A 34 -3.84 -2.41 -12.39
CA PHE A 34 -4.27 -1.56 -11.26
C PHE A 34 -3.21 -0.58 -10.78
N ASN A 35 -1.93 -0.89 -10.95
CA ASN A 35 -0.83 0.02 -10.58
C ASN A 35 -0.65 1.16 -11.58
N GLY A 36 -1.27 1.04 -12.76
CA GLY A 36 -1.31 2.11 -13.74
C GLY A 36 0.02 2.45 -14.40
N ASP A 37 0.98 1.51 -14.41
CA ASP A 37 2.26 1.74 -15.10
C ASP A 37 2.02 2.17 -16.56
N ASP A 38 2.55 3.34 -16.93
CA ASP A 38 2.43 3.92 -18.25
C ASP A 38 3.82 4.40 -18.73
N PRO A 39 4.27 3.98 -19.87
CA PRO A 39 3.63 3.00 -20.77
C PRO A 39 3.61 1.59 -20.15
N PRO A 40 2.67 0.72 -20.57
CA PRO A 40 2.66 -0.69 -20.14
C PRO A 40 4.02 -1.34 -20.41
N LYS A 41 4.44 -2.23 -19.50
CA LYS A 41 5.72 -2.93 -19.65
C LYS A 41 5.78 -3.67 -20.98
N GLU A 42 6.81 -3.42 -21.78
CA GLU A 42 7.03 -4.11 -23.06
C GLU A 42 7.31 -5.60 -22.87
N ARG A 43 7.80 -6.00 -21.70
CA ARG A 43 8.12 -7.37 -21.32
C ARG A 43 8.02 -7.56 -19.80
N PRO A 44 7.90 -8.81 -19.31
CA PRO A 44 7.97 -9.07 -17.89
C PRO A 44 9.30 -8.59 -17.27
N GLU A 45 9.24 -8.15 -16.02
CA GLU A 45 10.44 -7.86 -15.22
C GLU A 45 11.24 -9.13 -14.95
N THR A 46 12.54 -9.02 -15.13
CA THR A 46 13.47 -10.10 -14.76
C THR A 46 13.68 -10.12 -13.23
N LEU A 47 14.10 -11.27 -12.71
CA LEU A 47 14.50 -11.37 -11.31
C LEU A 47 15.62 -10.39 -10.94
N GLU A 48 16.53 -10.09 -11.88
CA GLU A 48 17.62 -9.11 -11.64
C GLU A 48 17.08 -7.69 -11.46
N GLU A 49 16.08 -7.29 -12.23
CA GLU A 49 15.45 -5.97 -12.10
C GLU A 49 14.69 -5.86 -10.77
N THR A 50 13.93 -6.88 -10.41
CA THR A 50 13.26 -6.95 -9.11
C THR A 50 14.27 -6.99 -7.95
N GLN A 51 15.42 -7.67 -8.11
CA GLN A 51 16.50 -7.69 -7.11
C GLN A 51 17.05 -6.27 -6.88
N LYS A 52 17.29 -5.50 -7.93
CA LYS A 52 17.75 -4.10 -7.81
C LYS A 52 16.75 -3.21 -7.04
N LEU A 53 15.45 -3.45 -7.22
CA LEU A 53 14.44 -2.76 -6.42
C LEU A 53 14.48 -3.20 -4.95
N LEU A 54 14.52 -4.52 -4.72
CA LEU A 54 14.60 -5.07 -3.37
C LEU A 54 15.85 -4.58 -2.63
N ASP A 55 17.00 -4.52 -3.29
CA ASP A 55 18.24 -3.98 -2.72
C ASP A 55 18.09 -2.51 -2.30
N ARG A 56 17.38 -1.70 -3.08
CA ARG A 56 17.05 -0.31 -2.68
C ARG A 56 16.15 -0.26 -1.46
N ILE A 57 15.17 -1.17 -1.34
CA ILE A 57 14.30 -1.28 -0.16
C ILE A 57 15.11 -1.69 1.06
N LEU A 58 15.93 -2.74 0.96
CA LEU A 58 16.72 -3.28 2.06
C LEU A 58 17.81 -2.32 2.57
N ASN A 59 18.37 -1.49 1.69
CA ASN A 59 19.41 -0.52 2.01
C ASN A 59 18.87 0.90 2.26
N ARG A 60 17.55 1.04 2.45
CA ARG A 60 16.94 2.34 2.71
C ARG A 60 17.42 2.91 4.05
N PRO A 61 17.85 4.20 4.09
CA PRO A 61 18.27 4.83 5.32
C PRO A 61 17.17 4.83 6.39
N PRO A 62 17.50 4.71 7.68
CA PRO A 62 16.52 4.69 8.76
C PRO A 62 15.71 5.99 8.91
N ASP A 63 16.25 7.11 8.43
CA ASP A 63 15.64 8.45 8.46
C ASP A 63 14.90 8.80 7.16
N ALA A 64 14.81 7.86 6.21
CA ALA A 64 14.05 8.06 4.99
C ALA A 64 12.59 8.43 5.27
N ASP A 65 12.00 9.19 4.37
CA ASP A 65 10.59 9.59 4.41
C ASP A 65 9.64 8.51 3.84
N ILE A 66 10.12 7.27 3.81
CA ILE A 66 9.39 6.10 3.32
C ILE A 66 9.73 4.86 4.15
N ILE A 67 8.71 4.07 4.47
CA ILE A 67 8.82 2.77 5.14
C ILE A 67 8.11 1.73 4.29
N ASP A 68 8.88 0.80 3.73
CA ASP A 68 8.34 -0.36 3.01
C ASP A 68 8.09 -1.51 3.99
N TYR A 69 7.02 -2.29 3.76
CA TYR A 69 6.68 -3.44 4.58
C TYR A 69 6.07 -4.57 3.78
N ALA A 70 6.35 -5.80 4.20
CA ALA A 70 5.72 -7.01 3.72
C ALA A 70 4.58 -7.43 4.67
N ILE A 71 3.54 -8.04 4.13
CA ILE A 71 2.39 -8.56 4.86
C ILE A 71 2.45 -10.09 4.80
N HIS A 72 2.53 -10.73 5.96
CA HIS A 72 2.60 -12.17 6.10
C HIS A 72 1.40 -12.72 6.84
N LYS A 73 0.95 -13.93 6.50
CA LYS A 73 0.04 -14.71 7.36
C LYS A 73 0.77 -15.12 8.64
N LYS A 74 0.12 -14.97 9.77
CA LYS A 74 0.71 -15.26 11.08
C LYS A 74 0.93 -16.76 11.32
N ASP A 75 0.09 -17.60 10.77
CA ASP A 75 0.11 -19.06 10.95
C ASP A 75 1.15 -19.78 10.10
N SER A 76 1.45 -19.26 8.92
CA SER A 76 2.32 -19.92 7.93
C SER A 76 3.58 -19.14 7.58
N ASP A 77 3.67 -17.87 8.00
CA ASP A 77 4.67 -16.90 7.57
C ASP A 77 4.71 -16.68 6.04
N GLU A 78 3.64 -17.09 5.33
CA GLU A 78 3.48 -16.85 3.89
C GLU A 78 3.33 -15.34 3.63
N MET A 79 4.16 -14.78 2.76
CA MET A 79 4.00 -13.41 2.28
C MET A 79 2.81 -13.33 1.33
N ILE A 80 1.84 -12.49 1.65
CA ILE A 80 0.59 -12.33 0.88
C ILE A 80 0.37 -10.91 0.37
N GLY A 81 1.21 -9.98 0.75
CA GLY A 81 1.04 -8.60 0.35
C GLY A 81 2.25 -7.74 0.75
N CYS A 82 2.20 -6.51 0.30
CA CYS A 82 3.15 -5.48 0.72
C CYS A 82 2.50 -4.10 0.69
N GLY A 83 3.24 -3.12 1.19
CA GLY A 83 2.84 -1.74 1.11
C GLY A 83 3.95 -0.80 1.53
N MET A 84 3.62 0.48 1.53
CA MET A 84 4.53 1.53 1.95
C MET A 84 3.80 2.64 2.69
N ILE A 85 4.51 3.28 3.63
CA ILE A 85 4.20 4.60 4.15
C ILE A 85 5.18 5.54 3.47
N ALA A 86 4.73 6.45 2.64
CA ALA A 86 5.58 7.28 1.80
C ALA A 86 5.32 8.78 2.00
N LEU A 87 6.21 9.60 1.46
CA LEU A 87 6.12 11.06 1.49
C LEU A 87 5.86 11.60 2.91
N MET A 88 6.49 10.97 3.92
CA MET A 88 6.33 11.37 5.31
C MET A 88 6.89 12.76 5.53
N ASN A 89 6.02 13.69 5.90
CA ASN A 89 6.41 15.02 6.34
C ASN A 89 6.13 15.12 7.84
N ARG A 90 7.17 14.97 8.65
CA ARG A 90 7.06 14.95 10.12
C ARG A 90 6.63 16.31 10.69
N TYR A 91 7.02 17.39 10.05
CA TYR A 91 6.62 18.74 10.47
C TYR A 91 5.12 18.98 10.25
N ASN A 92 4.62 18.65 9.05
CA ASN A 92 3.19 18.76 8.72
C ASN A 92 2.38 17.54 9.19
N ARG A 93 3.03 16.53 9.79
CA ARG A 93 2.41 15.32 10.31
C ARG A 93 1.51 14.62 9.29
N ARG A 94 2.02 14.42 8.06
CA ARG A 94 1.28 13.79 6.97
C ARG A 94 2.11 12.72 6.25
N CYS A 95 1.44 11.72 5.72
CA CYS A 95 2.04 10.68 4.86
C CYS A 95 1.02 10.19 3.82
N MET A 96 1.52 9.39 2.88
CA MET A 96 0.72 8.66 1.90
C MET A 96 0.85 7.16 2.17
N LEU A 97 -0.22 6.39 1.92
CA LEU A 97 -0.20 4.93 2.02
C LEU A 97 -0.41 4.27 0.67
N GLY A 98 0.39 3.22 0.42
CA GLY A 98 0.13 2.23 -0.60
C GLY A 98 0.05 0.83 0.03
N ILE A 99 -0.89 -0.01 -0.43
CA ILE A 99 -1.09 -1.37 0.05
C ILE A 99 -1.67 -2.26 -1.04
N GLY A 100 -1.16 -3.50 -1.17
CA GLY A 100 -1.68 -4.50 -2.08
C GLY A 100 -1.46 -5.91 -1.57
N LEU A 101 -2.34 -6.84 -1.98
CA LEU A 101 -2.23 -8.26 -1.66
C LEU A 101 -1.56 -9.09 -2.76
N GLY A 102 -1.09 -8.43 -3.84
CA GLY A 102 -0.35 -9.04 -4.92
C GLY A 102 -1.14 -10.08 -5.73
N TRP A 103 -0.39 -10.89 -6.46
CA TRP A 103 -0.87 -11.77 -7.54
C TRP A 103 -1.79 -12.90 -7.09
N ASN A 104 -1.68 -13.41 -5.87
CA ASN A 104 -2.43 -14.58 -5.43
C ASN A 104 -3.87 -14.22 -5.01
N ARG A 105 -4.82 -14.48 -5.91
CA ARG A 105 -6.25 -14.17 -5.73
C ARG A 105 -6.92 -14.93 -4.60
N ASP A 106 -6.36 -16.05 -4.13
CA ASP A 106 -6.87 -16.81 -2.99
C ASP A 106 -6.85 -16.00 -1.69
N ASN A 107 -6.03 -14.96 -1.63
CA ASN A 107 -5.96 -14.04 -0.49
C ASN A 107 -6.99 -12.91 -0.57
N TRP A 108 -7.63 -12.71 -1.72
CA TRP A 108 -8.57 -11.61 -1.93
C TRP A 108 -9.94 -11.92 -1.32
N GLY A 109 -10.69 -10.88 -0.94
CA GLY A 109 -12.04 -11.03 -0.38
C GLY A 109 -12.11 -11.62 1.02
N ARG A 110 -10.97 -11.98 1.64
CA ARG A 110 -10.88 -12.57 2.98
C ARG A 110 -10.69 -11.55 4.12
N GLY A 111 -10.68 -10.25 3.80
CA GLY A 111 -10.50 -9.18 4.77
C GLY A 111 -9.04 -8.87 5.15
N TYR A 112 -8.06 -9.58 4.59
CA TYR A 112 -6.64 -9.35 4.91
C TYR A 112 -6.17 -7.93 4.59
N ALA A 113 -6.57 -7.36 3.44
CA ALA A 113 -6.20 -6.00 3.09
C ALA A 113 -6.76 -4.97 4.09
N SER A 114 -8.01 -5.14 4.53
CA SER A 114 -8.62 -4.25 5.53
C SER A 114 -7.94 -4.37 6.89
N GLU A 115 -7.63 -5.59 7.33
CA GLU A 115 -6.90 -5.83 8.59
C GLU A 115 -5.50 -5.21 8.56
N ALA A 116 -4.78 -5.37 7.46
CA ALA A 116 -3.46 -4.77 7.28
C ALA A 116 -3.54 -3.23 7.21
N LEU A 117 -4.52 -2.68 6.47
CA LEU A 117 -4.71 -1.23 6.37
C LEU A 117 -5.04 -0.62 7.74
N GLN A 118 -5.93 -1.22 8.52
CA GLN A 118 -6.23 -0.76 9.89
C GLN A 118 -5.00 -0.77 10.78
N ALA A 119 -4.19 -1.82 10.71
CA ALA A 119 -2.96 -1.95 11.48
C ALA A 119 -1.94 -0.84 11.14
N ILE A 120 -1.76 -0.53 9.85
CA ILE A 120 -0.87 0.54 9.39
C ILE A 120 -1.43 1.92 9.74
N VAL A 121 -2.72 2.15 9.60
CA VAL A 121 -3.38 3.41 10.01
C VAL A 121 -3.15 3.66 11.50
N ASN A 122 -3.38 2.64 12.34
CA ASN A 122 -3.11 2.73 13.78
C ASN A 122 -1.63 3.08 14.06
N TYR A 123 -0.70 2.46 13.35
CA TYR A 123 0.72 2.74 13.49
C TYR A 123 1.06 4.18 13.07
N CYS A 124 0.51 4.67 11.97
CA CYS A 124 0.74 6.04 11.52
C CYS A 124 0.24 7.09 12.53
N PHE A 125 -0.94 6.91 13.11
CA PHE A 125 -1.47 7.87 14.08
C PHE A 125 -0.80 7.74 15.45
N LYS A 126 -0.63 6.52 15.98
CA LYS A 126 -0.15 6.31 17.36
C LYS A 126 1.37 6.39 17.47
N GLU A 127 2.11 5.75 16.55
CA GLU A 127 3.56 5.62 16.66
C GLU A 127 4.32 6.69 15.87
N LEU A 128 3.83 7.02 14.66
CA LEU A 128 4.46 8.05 13.82
C LEU A 128 3.91 9.46 14.09
N ASN A 129 2.88 9.59 14.93
CA ASN A 129 2.23 10.86 15.29
C ASN A 129 1.77 11.66 14.06
N MET A 130 1.25 10.97 13.04
CA MET A 130 0.67 11.63 11.86
C MET A 130 -0.67 12.26 12.22
N ASN A 131 -1.05 13.32 11.51
CA ASN A 131 -2.36 13.96 11.61
C ASN A 131 -3.23 13.66 10.40
N ARG A 132 -2.58 13.30 9.27
CA ARG A 132 -3.25 13.04 8.00
C ARG A 132 -2.57 11.90 7.26
N ILE A 133 -3.37 10.97 6.79
CA ILE A 133 -2.96 9.88 5.93
C ILE A 133 -3.70 10.04 4.59
N GLY A 134 -2.96 10.10 3.48
CA GLY A 134 -3.51 10.16 2.13
C GLY A 134 -3.36 8.84 1.38
N ALA A 135 -4.14 8.67 0.33
CA ALA A 135 -3.97 7.63 -0.68
C ALA A 135 -4.41 8.16 -2.05
N GLU A 136 -3.64 7.87 -3.07
CA GLU A 136 -3.95 8.15 -4.47
C GLU A 136 -4.39 6.85 -5.12
N ILE A 137 -5.55 6.87 -5.80
CA ILE A 137 -6.19 5.67 -6.31
C ILE A 137 -6.77 5.97 -7.69
N TYR A 138 -6.35 5.22 -8.70
CA TYR A 138 -6.93 5.34 -10.03
C TYR A 138 -8.43 5.01 -10.03
N GLU A 139 -9.24 5.81 -10.73
CA GLU A 139 -10.71 5.67 -10.74
C GLU A 139 -11.20 4.28 -11.18
N PHE A 140 -10.40 3.55 -11.94
CA PHE A 140 -10.72 2.19 -12.38
C PHE A 140 -10.34 1.10 -11.35
N ASN A 141 -9.63 1.43 -10.27
CA ASN A 141 -9.26 0.49 -9.22
C ASN A 141 -10.37 0.39 -8.14
N ALA A 142 -11.54 -0.12 -8.55
CA ALA A 142 -12.70 -0.26 -7.66
C ALA A 142 -12.43 -1.08 -6.39
N PRO A 143 -11.60 -2.16 -6.40
CA PRO A 143 -11.22 -2.85 -5.16
C PRO A 143 -10.52 -1.96 -4.15
N SER A 144 -9.55 -1.14 -4.59
CA SER A 144 -8.82 -0.21 -3.72
C SER A 144 -9.73 0.90 -3.19
N ILE A 145 -10.56 1.51 -4.05
CA ILE A 145 -11.56 2.51 -3.64
C ILE A 145 -12.41 1.97 -2.49
N LYS A 146 -13.03 0.79 -2.68
CA LYS A 146 -13.85 0.14 -1.65
C LYS A 146 -13.08 -0.17 -0.37
N LEU A 147 -11.80 -0.55 -0.49
CA LEU A 147 -10.95 -0.84 0.66
C LEU A 147 -10.77 0.42 1.51
N PHE A 148 -10.37 1.52 0.90
CA PHE A 148 -10.10 2.77 1.63
C PHE A 148 -11.39 3.38 2.18
N GLU A 149 -12.48 3.45 1.41
CA GLU A 149 -13.78 3.95 1.89
C GLU A 149 -14.31 3.18 3.10
N ARG A 150 -14.25 1.84 3.08
CA ARG A 150 -14.68 0.99 4.22
C ARG A 150 -13.82 1.17 5.48
N ASN A 151 -12.61 1.68 5.33
CA ASN A 151 -11.71 1.99 6.43
C ASN A 151 -11.72 3.48 6.81
N GLY A 152 -12.76 4.21 6.37
CA GLY A 152 -13.04 5.57 6.81
C GLY A 152 -12.34 6.67 6.06
N PHE A 153 -11.60 6.36 5.00
CA PHE A 153 -11.02 7.37 4.12
C PHE A 153 -12.12 8.09 3.33
N GLN A 154 -11.97 9.39 3.19
CA GLN A 154 -12.90 10.27 2.49
C GLN A 154 -12.28 10.75 1.18
N LEU A 155 -13.10 10.81 0.11
CA LEU A 155 -12.69 11.41 -1.17
C LEU A 155 -12.61 12.92 -1.02
N GLU A 156 -11.44 13.51 -1.29
CA GLU A 156 -11.20 14.94 -1.21
C GLU A 156 -10.99 15.62 -2.56
N GLY A 157 -10.56 14.85 -3.56
CA GLY A 157 -10.26 15.42 -4.85
C GLY A 157 -10.15 14.41 -5.98
N ARG A 158 -10.07 14.98 -7.18
CA ARG A 158 -9.93 14.23 -8.42
C ARG A 158 -8.93 14.95 -9.33
N PHE A 159 -7.86 14.27 -9.68
CA PHE A 159 -6.93 14.72 -10.72
C PHE A 159 -7.46 14.25 -12.07
N ARG A 160 -8.02 15.19 -12.84
CA ARG A 160 -8.65 14.84 -14.11
C ARG A 160 -7.62 14.47 -15.16
N GLN A 161 -7.90 13.40 -15.94
CA GLN A 161 -7.07 12.96 -17.07
C GLN A 161 -5.60 12.73 -16.66
N TYR A 162 -5.40 12.13 -15.50
CA TYR A 162 -4.09 11.97 -14.86
C TYR A 162 -3.24 10.89 -15.51
N ILE A 163 -3.85 9.79 -15.94
CA ILE A 163 -3.17 8.67 -16.56
C ILE A 163 -3.83 8.29 -17.90
N PHE A 164 -3.03 7.85 -18.87
CA PHE A 164 -3.52 7.29 -20.14
C PHE A 164 -3.54 5.76 -20.03
N LYS A 165 -4.71 5.15 -20.09
CA LYS A 165 -4.92 3.70 -19.94
C LYS A 165 -5.97 3.22 -20.93
N ASP A 166 -5.72 2.10 -21.62
CA ASP A 166 -6.64 1.50 -22.59
C ASP A 166 -7.11 2.49 -23.70
N GLY A 167 -6.20 3.35 -24.16
CA GLY A 167 -6.50 4.33 -25.23
C GLY A 167 -7.29 5.56 -24.79
N VAL A 168 -7.55 5.74 -23.49
CA VAL A 168 -8.26 6.89 -22.93
C VAL A 168 -7.58 7.45 -21.69
N PHE A 169 -7.77 8.75 -21.46
CA PHE A 169 -7.34 9.36 -20.21
C PHE A 169 -8.30 9.00 -19.09
N LYS A 170 -7.73 8.62 -17.93
CA LYS A 170 -8.43 8.26 -16.68
C LYS A 170 -8.05 9.21 -15.57
N ASP A 171 -8.94 9.35 -14.61
CA ASP A 171 -8.72 10.20 -13.45
C ASP A 171 -8.02 9.43 -12.32
N GLU A 172 -7.36 10.18 -11.44
CA GLU A 172 -6.87 9.69 -10.16
C GLU A 172 -7.64 10.37 -9.03
N LEU A 173 -7.98 9.60 -8.02
CA LEU A 173 -8.78 10.03 -6.87
C LEU A 173 -7.87 10.20 -5.65
N LEU A 174 -7.98 11.34 -4.98
CA LEU A 174 -7.28 11.62 -3.74
C LEU A 174 -8.20 11.32 -2.56
N TYR A 175 -7.82 10.34 -1.76
CA TYR A 175 -8.49 9.98 -0.51
C TYR A 175 -7.65 10.38 0.70
N SER A 176 -8.30 10.65 1.84
CA SER A 176 -7.60 10.88 3.09
C SER A 176 -8.38 10.42 4.31
N LEU A 177 -7.63 10.18 5.40
CA LEU A 177 -8.15 9.98 6.74
C LEU A 177 -7.41 10.92 7.70
N LEU A 178 -8.17 11.71 8.46
CA LEU A 178 -7.62 12.58 9.50
C LEU A 178 -7.58 11.85 10.85
N GLN A 179 -6.65 12.25 11.71
CA GLN A 179 -6.54 11.68 13.07
C GLN A 179 -7.86 11.82 13.83
N GLU A 180 -8.51 13.00 13.77
CA GLU A 180 -9.78 13.23 14.46
C GLU A 180 -10.93 12.34 13.97
N ASP A 181 -10.98 12.00 12.68
CA ASP A 181 -12.01 11.11 12.13
C ASP A 181 -11.75 9.67 12.58
N TRP A 182 -10.48 9.26 12.58
CA TRP A 182 -10.06 7.96 13.08
C TRP A 182 -10.35 7.79 14.58
N GLU A 183 -10.09 8.83 15.41
CA GLU A 183 -10.39 8.83 16.84
C GLU A 183 -11.90 8.67 17.10
N LYS A 184 -12.74 9.41 16.37
CA LYS A 184 -14.22 9.28 16.44
C LYS A 184 -14.70 7.88 16.07
N GLN A 185 -14.15 7.27 15.00
CA GLN A 185 -14.51 5.92 14.56
C GLN A 185 -14.13 4.84 15.59
N ASN A 186 -13.07 5.05 16.35
CA ASN A 186 -12.57 4.10 17.34
C ASN A 186 -13.02 4.40 18.79
N ASN A 187 -13.92 5.37 18.99
CA ASN A 187 -14.38 5.83 20.31
C ASN A 187 -13.22 6.27 21.23
N LEU A 188 -12.20 6.92 20.67
CA LEU A 188 -11.00 7.40 21.37
C LEU A 188 -11.06 8.92 21.64
N ALA A 189 -12.16 9.57 21.27
CA ALA A 189 -12.40 11.00 21.48
C ALA A 189 -13.02 11.31 22.84
#